data_3c8175caf380b376f64fd5e84f3909c0
#
_entry.id   3c8175caf380b376f64fd5e84f3909c0
#
_cell.length_a   1.000
_cell.length_b   1.000
_cell.length_c   1.000
_cell.angle_alpha   90.00
_cell.angle_beta   90.00
_cell.angle_gamma   90.00
#
_symmetry.space_group_name_H-M   'P 1'
#
loop_
_entity.id
_entity.type
_entity.pdbx_description
1 polymer ?
#
loop_
_entity_poly.entity_id
_entity_poly.type
_entity_poly.pdbx_seq_one_letter_code
_entity_poly.pdbx_strand_id
1 'polypeptide(L)'
;VMGYICRKKEEERVSECMLEGYRKQAENNEYILEAHHEIRHHMNALSAYLKERDYMGAEEYIHKFADDAGQLPFVTYTANTLVNSILSEFSEKAKRCKVKVDYSIIIGSQLNMEDIDLCRMLNNILENAVEGCKKVSGERRFIRLNLHSKENFLFVKCENGCDEGSLRVANGKYRSTKRDISKHGYGLKIMGEIAEKYNGILSVQVHNGLFSVTTTLCPDEKNEE
;
A
#
# COMPACT_ATOMS: atom_id res chain seq x y z
N VAL A 1 -29.96 40.95 21.94
CA VAL A 1 -28.53 41.37 22.07
C VAL A 1 -27.65 40.16 22.44
N MET A 2 -28.01 39.38 23.47
CA MET A 2 -27.20 38.26 23.96
C MET A 2 -27.03 37.13 22.94
N GLY A 3 -28.05 36.76 22.18
CA GLY A 3 -27.99 35.72 21.15
C GLY A 3 -27.14 36.09 19.91
N TYR A 4 -27.07 37.38 19.61
CA TYR A 4 -26.22 37.89 18.50
C TYR A 4 -24.72 37.81 18.84
N ILE A 5 -24.37 38.15 20.10
CA ILE A 5 -22.97 38.09 20.57
C ILE A 5 -22.48 36.61 20.65
N CYS A 6 -23.34 35.69 21.08
CA CYS A 6 -23.00 34.26 21.11
C CYS A 6 -22.76 33.71 19.73
N ARG A 7 -23.61 34.05 18.75
CA ARG A 7 -23.47 33.60 17.35
C ARG A 7 -22.20 34.16 16.70
N LYS A 8 -21.86 35.42 16.93
CA LYS A 8 -20.64 36.04 16.41
C LYS A 8 -19.38 35.43 16.98
N LYS A 9 -19.34 35.10 18.28
CA LYS A 9 -18.23 34.36 18.91
C LYS A 9 -18.07 32.94 18.36
N GLU A 10 -19.15 32.27 18.04
CA GLU A 10 -19.11 30.92 17.46
C GLU A 10 -18.57 30.96 16.02
N GLU A 11 -18.99 31.95 15.21
CA GLU A 11 -18.47 32.19 13.86
C GLU A 11 -16.97 32.52 13.87
N GLU A 12 -16.52 33.33 14.82
CA GLU A 12 -15.09 33.65 14.99
C GLU A 12 -14.28 32.41 15.37
N ARG A 13 -14.76 31.57 16.31
CA ARG A 13 -14.08 30.31 16.69
C ARG A 13 -14.02 29.31 15.53
N VAL A 14 -15.08 29.18 14.74
CA VAL A 14 -15.09 28.30 13.56
C VAL A 14 -14.10 28.80 12.52
N SER A 15 -14.05 30.13 12.31
CA SER A 15 -13.09 30.73 11.37
C SER A 15 -11.63 30.54 11.82
N GLU A 16 -11.33 30.72 13.11
CA GLU A 16 -9.99 30.47 13.67
C GLU A 16 -9.59 29.00 13.54
N CYS A 17 -10.50 28.07 13.85
CA CYS A 17 -10.26 26.64 13.71
C CYS A 17 -10.01 26.21 12.24
N MET A 18 -10.72 26.82 11.30
CA MET A 18 -10.47 26.61 9.86
C MET A 18 -9.11 27.16 9.42
N LEU A 19 -8.74 28.35 9.86
CA LEU A 19 -7.44 28.97 9.57
C LEU A 19 -6.29 28.11 10.11
N GLU A 20 -6.43 27.60 11.33
CA GLU A 20 -5.43 26.71 11.92
C GLU A 20 -5.33 25.37 11.18
N GLY A 21 -6.47 24.83 10.71
CA GLY A 21 -6.52 23.65 9.84
C GLY A 21 -5.79 23.88 8.51
N TYR A 22 -6.01 25.02 7.86
CA TYR A 22 -5.32 25.37 6.61
C TYR A 22 -3.81 25.57 6.81
N ARG A 23 -3.38 26.19 7.92
CA ARG A 23 -1.94 26.33 8.23
C ARG A 23 -1.27 24.96 8.41
N LYS A 24 -1.85 24.07 9.22
CA LYS A 24 -1.33 22.71 9.40
C LYS A 24 -1.28 21.91 8.10
N GLN A 25 -2.25 22.13 7.23
CA GLN A 25 -2.28 21.46 5.93
C GLN A 25 -1.17 22.01 4.99
N ALA A 26 -0.92 23.32 5.02
CA ALA A 26 0.15 23.93 4.25
C ALA A 26 1.53 23.46 4.74
N GLU A 27 1.79 23.47 6.05
CA GLU A 27 3.02 22.96 6.66
C GLU A 27 3.25 21.47 6.32
N ASN A 28 2.20 20.65 6.37
CA ASN A 28 2.30 19.24 6.02
C ASN A 28 2.59 19.03 4.52
N ASN A 29 2.05 19.89 3.65
CA ASN A 29 2.34 19.84 2.21
C ASN A 29 3.78 20.26 1.91
N GLU A 30 4.31 21.28 2.60
CA GLU A 30 5.70 21.70 2.46
C GLU A 30 6.66 20.59 2.89
N TYR A 31 6.41 19.96 4.05
CA TYR A 31 7.17 18.80 4.50
C TYR A 31 7.16 17.63 3.49
N ILE A 32 6.00 17.36 2.88
CA ILE A 32 5.89 16.30 1.85
C ILE A 32 6.72 16.67 0.61
N LEU A 33 6.72 17.92 0.19
CA LEU A 33 7.52 18.38 -0.95
C LEU A 33 9.03 18.27 -0.67
N GLU A 34 9.47 18.67 0.53
CA GLU A 34 10.85 18.51 0.95
C GLU A 34 11.29 17.04 0.97
N ALA A 35 10.47 16.16 1.56
CA ALA A 35 10.73 14.72 1.57
C ALA A 35 10.82 14.12 0.16
N HIS A 36 9.94 14.56 -0.75
CA HIS A 36 10.01 14.14 -2.16
C HIS A 36 11.30 14.62 -2.84
N HIS A 37 11.75 15.83 -2.52
CA HIS A 37 12.98 16.40 -3.07
C HIS A 37 14.20 15.61 -2.58
N GLU A 38 14.24 15.28 -1.30
CA GLU A 38 15.29 14.47 -0.68
C GLU A 38 15.35 13.05 -1.30
N ILE A 39 14.22 12.38 -1.41
CA ILE A 39 14.14 11.07 -2.07
C ILE A 39 14.67 11.15 -3.52
N ARG A 40 14.34 12.19 -4.26
CA ARG A 40 14.85 12.37 -5.63
C ARG A 40 16.36 12.53 -5.66
N HIS A 41 16.95 13.25 -4.72
CA HIS A 41 18.41 13.37 -4.60
C HIS A 41 19.07 12.01 -4.37
N HIS A 42 18.53 11.20 -3.46
CA HIS A 42 19.04 9.85 -3.20
C HIS A 42 18.91 8.93 -4.43
N MET A 43 17.78 9.00 -5.15
CA MET A 43 17.59 8.24 -6.39
C MET A 43 18.57 8.64 -7.48
N ASN A 44 18.88 9.95 -7.61
CA ASN A 44 19.86 10.43 -8.58
C ASN A 44 21.28 9.96 -8.23
N ALA A 45 21.66 9.97 -6.95
CA ALA A 45 22.97 9.46 -6.49
C ALA A 45 23.12 7.96 -6.80
N LEU A 46 22.10 7.16 -6.46
CA LEU A 46 22.08 5.73 -6.79
C LEU A 46 22.15 5.48 -8.30
N SER A 47 21.42 6.27 -9.08
CA SER A 47 21.45 6.17 -10.54
C SER A 47 22.85 6.47 -11.12
N ALA A 48 23.60 7.40 -10.50
CA ALA A 48 24.98 7.69 -10.90
C ALA A 48 25.89 6.49 -10.63
N TYR A 49 25.87 5.91 -9.43
CA TYR A 49 26.65 4.70 -9.10
C TYR A 49 26.36 3.55 -10.07
N LEU A 50 25.07 3.31 -10.36
CA LEU A 50 24.66 2.23 -11.28
C LEU A 50 25.14 2.48 -12.73
N LYS A 51 25.11 3.74 -13.21
CA LYS A 51 25.62 4.11 -14.55
C LYS A 51 27.13 3.88 -14.67
N GLU A 52 27.87 4.15 -13.62
CA GLU A 52 29.32 3.91 -13.54
C GLU A 52 29.65 2.45 -13.23
N ARG A 53 28.64 1.58 -13.04
CA ARG A 53 28.78 0.17 -12.63
C ARG A 53 29.50 -0.01 -11.29
N ASP A 54 29.49 1.02 -10.45
CA ASP A 54 30.02 0.94 -9.09
C ASP A 54 28.93 0.37 -8.15
N TYR A 55 28.76 -0.94 -8.22
CA TYR A 55 27.77 -1.65 -7.41
C TYR A 55 28.10 -1.63 -5.93
N MET A 56 29.40 -1.64 -5.58
CA MET A 56 29.86 -1.58 -4.18
C MET A 56 29.55 -0.20 -3.57
N GLY A 57 29.81 0.87 -4.32
CA GLY A 57 29.46 2.23 -3.88
C GLY A 57 27.96 2.43 -3.73
N ALA A 58 27.15 1.84 -4.64
CA ALA A 58 25.70 1.87 -4.52
C ALA A 58 25.21 1.13 -3.27
N GLU A 59 25.77 -0.05 -2.98
CA GLU A 59 25.44 -0.87 -1.82
C GLU A 59 25.82 -0.15 -0.52
N GLU A 60 27.02 0.42 -0.43
CA GLU A 60 27.45 1.20 0.73
C GLU A 60 26.57 2.43 0.95
N TYR A 61 26.17 3.10 -0.14
CA TYR A 61 25.27 4.25 -0.06
C TYR A 61 23.90 3.88 0.48
N ILE A 62 23.32 2.75 -0.01
CA ILE A 62 22.06 2.22 0.49
C ILE A 62 22.17 1.85 1.97
N HIS A 63 23.25 1.16 2.37
CA HIS A 63 23.48 0.79 3.77
C HIS A 63 23.57 2.00 4.69
N LYS A 64 24.29 3.03 4.31
CA LYS A 64 24.37 4.28 5.10
C LYS A 64 23.01 4.97 5.27
N PHE A 65 22.15 4.87 4.24
CA PHE A 65 20.81 5.45 4.28
C PHE A 65 19.81 4.57 5.05
N ALA A 66 20.01 3.24 5.02
CA ALA A 66 19.13 2.26 5.64
C ALA A 66 19.54 1.85 7.07
N ASP A 67 20.70 2.24 7.55
CA ASP A 67 21.21 1.84 8.87
C ASP A 67 20.33 2.28 10.05
N ASP A 68 19.51 3.31 9.86
CA ASP A 68 18.46 3.69 10.81
C ASP A 68 17.22 2.76 10.75
N ALA A 69 17.08 1.94 9.72
CA ALA A 69 15.88 1.11 9.50
C ALA A 69 16.01 -0.34 10.01
N GLY A 70 17.22 -0.77 10.41
CA GLY A 70 17.51 -2.15 10.83
C GLY A 70 17.49 -3.14 9.65
N GLN A 71 18.39 -4.10 9.65
CA GLN A 71 18.42 -5.17 8.64
C GLN A 71 17.15 -6.01 8.76
N LEU A 72 16.26 -5.93 7.78
CA LEU A 72 15.11 -6.82 7.69
C LEU A 72 15.59 -8.23 7.33
N PRO A 73 15.21 -9.27 8.08
CA PRO A 73 15.55 -10.64 7.71
C PRO A 73 14.94 -10.95 6.34
N PHE A 74 15.81 -11.21 5.35
CA PHE A 74 15.37 -11.57 4.01
C PHE A 74 14.90 -13.04 4.03
N VAL A 75 13.60 -13.24 3.80
CA VAL A 75 13.00 -14.57 3.70
C VAL A 75 12.69 -14.86 2.24
N THR A 76 13.15 -15.99 1.74
CA THR A 76 12.88 -16.42 0.37
C THR A 76 11.56 -17.21 0.31
N TYR A 77 10.54 -16.62 -0.28
CA TYR A 77 9.23 -17.22 -0.51
C TYR A 77 9.08 -17.79 -1.92
N THR A 78 9.84 -17.25 -2.88
CA THR A 78 9.71 -17.51 -4.30
C THR A 78 11.03 -17.23 -5.03
N ALA A 79 11.12 -17.57 -6.30
CA ALA A 79 12.25 -17.23 -7.17
C ALA A 79 12.27 -15.74 -7.61
N ASN A 80 11.20 -14.97 -7.36
CA ASN A 80 11.12 -13.55 -7.73
C ASN A 80 11.64 -12.67 -6.58
N THR A 81 12.74 -11.95 -6.82
CA THR A 81 13.43 -11.13 -5.81
C THR A 81 12.58 -9.96 -5.31
N LEU A 82 11.83 -9.29 -6.21
CA LEU A 82 10.97 -8.16 -5.82
C LEU A 82 9.85 -8.61 -4.88
N VAL A 83 9.20 -9.73 -5.21
CA VAL A 83 8.15 -10.30 -4.36
C VAL A 83 8.70 -10.71 -3.00
N ASN A 84 9.88 -11.32 -2.95
CA ASN A 84 10.54 -11.67 -1.69
C ASN A 84 10.78 -10.43 -0.80
N SER A 85 11.26 -9.33 -1.40
CA SER A 85 11.48 -8.07 -0.69
C SER A 85 10.18 -7.52 -0.09
N ILE A 86 9.12 -7.43 -0.91
CA ILE A 86 7.80 -6.96 -0.48
C ILE A 86 7.23 -7.81 0.65
N LEU A 87 7.32 -9.13 0.52
CA LEU A 87 6.77 -10.06 1.52
C LEU A 87 7.59 -10.09 2.82
N SER A 88 8.90 -9.89 2.75
CA SER A 88 9.75 -9.78 3.94
C SER A 88 9.40 -8.55 4.77
N GLU A 89 9.29 -7.38 4.13
CA GLU A 89 8.86 -6.14 4.78
C GLU A 89 7.45 -6.29 5.37
N PHE A 90 6.54 -6.84 4.58
CA PHE A 90 5.17 -7.08 5.02
C PHE A 90 5.09 -8.02 6.23
N SER A 91 5.88 -9.11 6.25
CA SER A 91 5.91 -10.08 7.35
C SER A 91 6.33 -9.43 8.66
N GLU A 92 7.33 -8.55 8.63
CA GLU A 92 7.74 -7.81 9.81
C GLU A 92 6.66 -6.83 10.29
N LYS A 93 6.00 -6.14 9.35
CA LYS A 93 4.86 -5.26 9.66
C LYS A 93 3.70 -6.03 10.30
N ALA A 94 3.37 -7.19 9.75
CA ALA A 94 2.32 -8.06 10.28
C ALA A 94 2.64 -8.59 11.68
N LYS A 95 3.88 -9.02 11.92
CA LYS A 95 4.36 -9.43 13.26
C LYS A 95 4.21 -8.32 14.28
N ARG A 96 4.67 -7.09 13.96
CA ARG A 96 4.50 -5.92 14.85
C ARG A 96 3.03 -5.64 15.17
N CYS A 97 2.14 -5.88 14.21
CA CYS A 97 0.69 -5.73 14.38
C CYS A 97 0.02 -6.95 15.03
N LYS A 98 0.77 -8.02 15.39
CA LYS A 98 0.26 -9.29 15.92
C LYS A 98 -0.80 -9.92 15.02
N VAL A 99 -0.56 -9.91 13.71
CA VAL A 99 -1.42 -10.51 12.68
C VAL A 99 -0.79 -11.82 12.24
N LYS A 100 -1.55 -12.91 12.24
CA LYS A 100 -1.13 -14.19 11.68
C LYS A 100 -1.22 -14.14 10.16
N VAL A 101 -0.17 -14.54 9.46
CA VAL A 101 -0.16 -14.56 7.98
C VAL A 101 0.11 -15.97 7.48
N ASP A 102 -0.76 -16.42 6.58
CA ASP A 102 -0.60 -17.69 5.87
C ASP A 102 -0.33 -17.37 4.38
N TYR A 103 0.74 -17.95 3.83
CA TYR A 103 1.16 -17.73 2.44
C TYR A 103 0.98 -18.97 1.60
N SER A 104 0.45 -18.81 0.38
CA SER A 104 0.47 -19.82 -0.69
C SER A 104 1.01 -19.13 -1.94
N ILE A 105 2.32 -19.30 -2.22
CA ILE A 105 3.03 -18.55 -3.27
C ILE A 105 3.65 -19.54 -4.24
N ILE A 106 3.20 -19.49 -5.49
CA ILE A 106 3.67 -20.31 -6.59
C ILE A 106 3.81 -19.39 -7.81
N ILE A 107 4.95 -18.72 -7.92
CA ILE A 107 5.25 -17.81 -9.04
C ILE A 107 6.66 -18.07 -9.56
N GLY A 108 6.85 -17.82 -10.85
CA GLY A 108 8.16 -17.86 -11.50
C GLY A 108 9.07 -16.70 -11.10
N SER A 109 10.33 -16.74 -11.55
CA SER A 109 11.31 -15.67 -11.35
C SER A 109 10.92 -14.38 -12.08
N GLN A 110 10.27 -14.52 -13.21
CA GLN A 110 9.81 -13.41 -14.05
C GLN A 110 8.29 -13.42 -14.15
N LEU A 111 7.70 -12.24 -14.12
CA LEU A 111 6.30 -11.98 -14.36
C LEU A 111 6.21 -10.99 -15.54
N ASN A 112 5.28 -11.21 -16.46
CA ASN A 112 5.12 -10.36 -17.65
C ASN A 112 4.42 -9.03 -17.30
N MET A 113 4.83 -8.37 -16.22
CA MET A 113 4.33 -7.06 -15.83
C MET A 113 5.47 -6.17 -15.33
N GLU A 114 5.23 -4.87 -15.28
CA GLU A 114 6.20 -3.92 -14.77
C GLU A 114 6.36 -4.07 -13.25
N ASP A 115 7.59 -4.07 -12.78
CA ASP A 115 7.92 -4.20 -11.36
C ASP A 115 7.23 -3.12 -10.51
N ILE A 116 7.10 -1.91 -11.04
CA ILE A 116 6.43 -0.80 -10.34
C ILE A 116 4.94 -1.06 -10.13
N ASP A 117 4.28 -1.70 -11.09
CA ASP A 117 2.85 -2.02 -10.98
C ASP A 117 2.63 -3.21 -10.06
N LEU A 118 3.51 -4.22 -10.12
CA LEU A 118 3.52 -5.35 -9.18
C LEU A 118 3.70 -4.85 -7.74
N CYS A 119 4.67 -3.98 -7.52
CA CYS A 119 4.94 -3.37 -6.22
C CYS A 119 3.73 -2.58 -5.72
N ARG A 120 3.14 -1.72 -6.56
CA ARG A 120 1.94 -0.94 -6.21
C ARG A 120 0.74 -1.84 -5.90
N MET A 121 0.51 -2.87 -6.71
CA MET A 121 -0.60 -3.81 -6.50
C MET A 121 -0.46 -4.54 -5.17
N LEU A 122 0.68 -5.20 -4.94
CA LEU A 122 0.91 -5.99 -3.73
C LEU A 122 0.90 -5.12 -2.48
N ASN A 123 1.57 -3.97 -2.47
CA ASN A 123 1.58 -3.09 -1.31
C ASN A 123 0.17 -2.58 -0.96
N ASN A 124 -0.64 -2.18 -1.94
CA ASN A 124 -2.02 -1.75 -1.68
C ASN A 124 -2.88 -2.89 -1.11
N ILE A 125 -2.76 -4.11 -1.64
CA ILE A 125 -3.48 -5.29 -1.15
C ILE A 125 -3.09 -5.58 0.31
N LEU A 126 -1.79 -5.66 0.59
CA LEU A 126 -1.24 -6.06 1.87
C LEU A 126 -1.48 -5.00 2.96
N GLU A 127 -1.36 -3.72 2.61
CA GLU A 127 -1.67 -2.63 3.54
C GLU A 127 -3.14 -2.60 3.92
N ASN A 128 -4.05 -2.78 2.95
CA ASN A 128 -5.47 -2.87 3.23
C ASN A 128 -5.80 -4.04 4.16
N ALA A 129 -5.14 -5.18 3.97
CA ALA A 129 -5.33 -6.36 4.80
C ALA A 129 -4.89 -6.13 6.27
N VAL A 130 -3.70 -5.53 6.48
CA VAL A 130 -3.23 -5.19 7.83
C VAL A 130 -4.16 -4.18 8.51
N GLU A 131 -4.64 -3.19 7.76
CA GLU A 131 -5.56 -2.19 8.29
C GLU A 131 -6.92 -2.79 8.70
N GLY A 132 -7.44 -3.72 7.90
CA GLY A 132 -8.63 -4.49 8.25
C GLY A 132 -8.45 -5.25 9.56
N CYS A 133 -7.32 -5.93 9.70
CA CYS A 133 -6.95 -6.69 10.90
C CYS A 133 -6.77 -5.84 12.16
N LYS A 134 -6.41 -4.56 12.05
CA LYS A 134 -6.31 -3.66 13.23
C LYS A 134 -7.66 -3.40 13.91
N LYS A 135 -8.76 -3.58 13.19
CA LYS A 135 -10.13 -3.34 13.68
C LYS A 135 -10.78 -4.56 14.30
N VAL A 136 -10.13 -5.70 14.26
CA VAL A 136 -10.60 -6.97 14.83
C VAL A 136 -9.61 -7.51 15.85
N SER A 137 -10.04 -8.49 16.66
CA SER A 137 -9.22 -9.11 17.71
C SER A 137 -9.30 -10.62 17.68
N GLY A 138 -8.40 -11.26 18.42
CA GLY A 138 -8.37 -12.71 18.57
C GLY A 138 -8.12 -13.45 17.26
N GLU A 139 -8.83 -14.55 17.04
CA GLU A 139 -8.67 -15.42 15.88
C GLU A 139 -9.04 -14.77 14.54
N ARG A 140 -9.79 -13.65 14.55
CA ARG A 140 -10.09 -12.89 13.33
C ARG A 140 -8.92 -12.04 12.83
N ARG A 141 -7.80 -11.97 13.57
CA ARG A 141 -6.61 -11.20 13.21
C ARG A 141 -5.68 -12.04 12.35
N PHE A 142 -6.12 -12.36 11.15
CA PHE A 142 -5.37 -13.16 10.19
C PHE A 142 -5.39 -12.57 8.78
N ILE A 143 -4.38 -12.93 7.99
CA ILE A 143 -4.29 -12.63 6.55
C ILE A 143 -3.91 -13.93 5.85
N ARG A 144 -4.57 -14.24 4.73
CA ARG A 144 -4.19 -15.30 3.80
C ARG A 144 -3.87 -14.69 2.46
N LEU A 145 -2.65 -14.90 2.01
CA LEU A 145 -2.20 -14.43 0.69
C LEU A 145 -1.95 -15.62 -0.21
N ASN A 146 -2.67 -15.66 -1.33
CA ASN A 146 -2.43 -16.58 -2.43
C ASN A 146 -1.91 -15.79 -3.63
N LEU A 147 -0.74 -16.15 -4.13
CA LEU A 147 -0.08 -15.54 -5.26
C LEU A 147 0.40 -16.64 -6.18
N HIS A 148 -0.25 -16.81 -7.31
CA HIS A 148 0.04 -17.89 -8.24
C HIS A 148 0.22 -17.32 -9.65
N SER A 149 1.28 -17.75 -10.36
CA SER A 149 1.43 -17.50 -11.78
C SER A 149 1.40 -18.79 -12.55
N LYS A 150 0.73 -18.79 -13.68
CA LYS A 150 0.73 -19.89 -14.64
C LYS A 150 0.62 -19.32 -16.04
N GLU A 151 1.57 -19.67 -16.89
CA GLU A 151 1.66 -19.10 -18.24
C GLU A 151 1.68 -17.56 -18.15
N ASN A 152 0.79 -16.88 -18.86
CA ASN A 152 0.66 -15.41 -18.85
C ASN A 152 -0.32 -14.90 -17.78
N PHE A 153 -0.80 -15.75 -16.87
CA PHE A 153 -1.73 -15.32 -15.83
C PHE A 153 -1.05 -15.13 -14.49
N LEU A 154 -1.36 -14.04 -13.83
CA LEU A 154 -1.06 -13.79 -12.43
C LEU A 154 -2.36 -13.70 -11.63
N PHE A 155 -2.54 -14.63 -10.72
CA PHE A 155 -3.65 -14.65 -9.78
C PHE A 155 -3.19 -14.19 -8.41
N VAL A 156 -3.88 -13.20 -7.86
CA VAL A 156 -3.65 -12.69 -6.51
C VAL A 156 -4.96 -12.73 -5.74
N LYS A 157 -4.97 -13.40 -4.60
CA LYS A 157 -6.08 -13.37 -3.65
C LYS A 157 -5.57 -13.09 -2.26
N CYS A 158 -6.11 -12.08 -1.62
CA CYS A 158 -5.82 -11.73 -0.23
C CYS A 158 -7.11 -11.70 0.58
N GLU A 159 -7.14 -12.46 1.66
CA GLU A 159 -8.26 -12.52 2.59
C GLU A 159 -7.80 -12.10 3.98
N ASN A 160 -8.60 -11.29 4.64
CA ASN A 160 -8.32 -10.87 6.01
C ASN A 160 -9.61 -10.74 6.83
N GLY A 161 -9.48 -10.91 8.13
CA GLY A 161 -10.57 -10.59 9.04
C GLY A 161 -10.89 -9.10 9.01
N CYS A 162 -12.17 -8.74 9.03
CA CYS A 162 -12.63 -7.37 9.05
C CYS A 162 -13.82 -7.17 9.99
N ASP A 163 -14.03 -5.92 10.38
CA ASP A 163 -15.26 -5.49 11.06
C ASP A 163 -16.21 -4.91 10.00
N GLU A 164 -17.26 -5.66 9.67
CA GLU A 164 -18.23 -5.28 8.64
C GLU A 164 -18.93 -3.94 8.97
N GLY A 165 -19.18 -3.66 10.24
CA GLY A 165 -19.79 -2.41 10.69
C GLY A 165 -18.91 -1.17 10.43
N SER A 166 -17.61 -1.39 10.26
CA SER A 166 -16.66 -0.33 9.92
C SER A 166 -16.51 -0.07 8.41
N LEU A 167 -17.21 -0.81 7.56
CA LEU A 167 -17.14 -0.67 6.11
C LEU A 167 -18.29 0.18 5.60
N ARG A 168 -17.99 1.12 4.69
CA ARG A 168 -19.00 1.91 3.99
C ARG A 168 -19.19 1.37 2.58
N VAL A 169 -20.43 1.10 2.21
CA VAL A 169 -20.82 0.77 0.84
C VAL A 169 -21.50 1.98 0.23
N ALA A 170 -21.01 2.46 -0.90
CA ALA A 170 -21.65 3.51 -1.66
C ALA A 170 -21.72 3.08 -3.13
N ASN A 171 -22.91 3.10 -3.72
CA ASN A 171 -23.18 2.65 -5.10
C ASN A 171 -22.71 1.20 -5.38
N GLY A 172 -22.92 0.29 -4.42
CA GLY A 172 -22.49 -1.11 -4.53
C GLY A 172 -20.97 -1.34 -4.46
N LYS A 173 -20.18 -0.30 -4.21
CA LYS A 173 -18.72 -0.40 -4.08
C LYS A 173 -18.30 -0.11 -2.63
N TYR A 174 -17.34 -0.89 -2.12
CA TYR A 174 -16.77 -0.66 -0.80
C TYR A 174 -15.91 0.61 -0.81
N ARG A 175 -16.13 1.49 0.16
CA ARG A 175 -15.35 2.72 0.35
C ARG A 175 -14.63 2.67 1.70
N SER A 176 -13.45 3.27 1.75
CA SER A 176 -12.72 3.45 3.00
C SER A 176 -13.52 4.28 4.00
N THR A 177 -13.53 3.87 5.27
CA THR A 177 -14.20 4.56 6.38
C THR A 177 -13.32 5.60 7.06
N LYS A 178 -12.10 5.82 6.58
CA LYS A 178 -11.18 6.79 7.19
C LYS A 178 -11.69 8.22 6.97
N ARG A 179 -11.71 9.01 8.07
CA ARG A 179 -12.15 10.41 8.08
C ARG A 179 -11.30 11.33 7.19
N ASP A 180 -10.09 10.91 6.85
CA ASP A 180 -9.17 11.68 5.99
C ASP A 180 -9.38 11.28 4.52
N ILE A 181 -10.28 12.02 3.86
CA ILE A 181 -10.64 11.81 2.45
C ILE A 181 -9.43 12.04 1.52
N SER A 182 -8.40 12.76 1.98
CA SER A 182 -7.22 13.10 1.17
C SER A 182 -6.17 11.99 1.04
N LYS A 183 -6.17 10.96 1.91
CA LYS A 183 -5.12 9.92 1.92
C LYS A 183 -5.59 8.49 1.67
N HIS A 184 -6.89 8.17 1.70
CA HIS A 184 -7.37 6.78 1.70
C HIS A 184 -8.66 6.61 0.91
N GLY A 185 -8.59 5.99 -0.17
CA GLY A 185 -9.63 5.65 -1.16
C GLY A 185 -8.99 5.32 -2.50
N TYR A 186 -7.70 5.66 -2.60
CA TYR A 186 -6.95 5.47 -3.84
C TYR A 186 -6.46 4.02 -4.02
N GLY A 187 -6.28 3.23 -2.95
CA GLY A 187 -5.74 1.89 -3.05
C GLY A 187 -6.57 0.96 -3.95
N LEU A 188 -7.89 0.89 -3.71
CA LEU A 188 -8.79 0.10 -4.57
C LEU A 188 -8.85 0.65 -6.01
N LYS A 189 -8.79 1.97 -6.17
CA LYS A 189 -8.76 2.61 -7.48
C LYS A 189 -7.46 2.27 -8.22
N ILE A 190 -6.31 2.41 -7.57
CA ILE A 190 -5.00 2.04 -8.13
C ILE A 190 -4.97 0.56 -8.54
N MET A 191 -5.47 -0.34 -7.66
CA MET A 191 -5.54 -1.76 -7.99
C MET A 191 -6.46 -2.04 -9.18
N GLY A 192 -7.57 -1.31 -9.30
CA GLY A 192 -8.48 -1.39 -10.45
C GLY A 192 -7.82 -0.93 -11.75
N GLU A 193 -7.14 0.22 -11.74
CA GLU A 193 -6.41 0.76 -12.88
C GLU A 193 -5.28 -0.20 -13.34
N ILE A 194 -4.56 -0.80 -12.39
CA ILE A 194 -3.55 -1.80 -12.72
C ILE A 194 -4.22 -3.07 -13.30
N ALA A 195 -5.32 -3.55 -12.71
CA ALA A 195 -6.01 -4.71 -13.24
C ALA A 195 -6.48 -4.47 -14.68
N GLU A 196 -7.05 -3.30 -14.98
CA GLU A 196 -7.45 -2.91 -16.34
C GLU A 196 -6.24 -2.85 -17.29
N LYS A 197 -5.11 -2.26 -16.87
CA LYS A 197 -3.87 -2.19 -17.67
C LYS A 197 -3.37 -3.57 -18.12
N TYR A 198 -3.57 -4.59 -17.30
CA TYR A 198 -3.15 -5.97 -17.56
C TYR A 198 -4.31 -6.89 -17.92
N ASN A 199 -5.33 -6.38 -18.60
CA ASN A 199 -6.49 -7.12 -19.10
C ASN A 199 -7.16 -8.01 -18.03
N GLY A 200 -7.12 -7.55 -16.79
CA GLY A 200 -7.55 -8.29 -15.64
C GLY A 200 -8.82 -7.75 -15.01
N ILE A 201 -9.27 -8.42 -13.96
CA ILE A 201 -10.46 -8.06 -13.20
C ILE A 201 -10.10 -7.99 -11.72
N LEU A 202 -10.54 -6.90 -11.06
CA LEU A 202 -10.47 -6.76 -9.60
C LEU A 202 -11.84 -7.04 -9.00
N SER A 203 -11.90 -7.99 -8.08
CA SER A 203 -13.10 -8.31 -7.29
C SER A 203 -12.86 -8.07 -5.82
N VAL A 204 -13.79 -7.41 -5.16
CA VAL A 204 -13.76 -7.17 -3.71
C VAL A 204 -15.05 -7.70 -3.12
N GLN A 205 -14.93 -8.56 -2.11
CA GLN A 205 -16.07 -9.19 -1.44
C GLN A 205 -15.92 -9.05 0.07
N VAL A 206 -17.05 -8.90 0.75
CA VAL A 206 -17.12 -8.95 2.22
C VAL A 206 -18.25 -9.87 2.62
N HIS A 207 -17.94 -10.84 3.42
CA HIS A 207 -18.93 -11.81 3.91
C HIS A 207 -18.47 -12.43 5.22
N ASN A 208 -19.37 -12.46 6.22
CA ASN A 208 -19.14 -13.09 7.53
C ASN A 208 -17.85 -12.61 8.24
N GLY A 209 -17.55 -11.31 8.22
CA GLY A 209 -16.36 -10.75 8.85
C GLY A 209 -15.06 -11.04 8.10
N LEU A 210 -15.14 -11.48 6.85
CA LEU A 210 -14.03 -11.71 5.94
C LEU A 210 -14.05 -10.69 4.81
N PHE A 211 -12.96 -9.96 4.62
CA PHE A 211 -12.71 -9.11 3.47
C PHE A 211 -11.79 -9.85 2.50
N SER A 212 -12.19 -9.97 1.25
CA SER A 212 -11.44 -10.66 0.20
C SER A 212 -11.24 -9.74 -1.00
N VAL A 213 -9.98 -9.59 -1.40
CA VAL A 213 -9.59 -8.97 -2.66
C VAL A 213 -9.04 -10.06 -3.56
N THR A 214 -9.57 -10.14 -4.78
CA THR A 214 -9.12 -11.10 -5.78
C THR A 214 -8.87 -10.36 -7.09
N THR A 215 -7.74 -10.61 -7.71
CA THR A 215 -7.46 -10.14 -9.07
C THR A 215 -6.82 -11.25 -9.88
N THR A 216 -7.21 -11.31 -11.14
CA THR A 216 -6.55 -12.14 -12.16
C THR A 216 -6.06 -11.19 -13.23
N LEU A 217 -4.77 -11.17 -13.49
CA LEU A 217 -4.12 -10.35 -14.49
C LEU A 217 -3.68 -11.25 -15.64
N CYS A 218 -3.78 -10.75 -16.84
CA CYS A 218 -3.31 -11.41 -18.07
C CYS A 218 -2.37 -10.42 -18.79
N PRO A 219 -1.13 -10.26 -18.31
CA PRO A 219 -0.15 -9.44 -19.00
C PRO A 219 0.07 -9.96 -20.42
N ASP A 220 0.06 -9.08 -21.39
CA ASP A 220 0.39 -9.45 -22.77
C ASP A 220 1.84 -9.98 -22.80
N GLU A 221 2.10 -10.94 -23.70
CA GLU A 221 3.48 -11.37 -23.98
C GLU A 221 4.27 -10.13 -24.41
N LYS A 222 5.36 -9.83 -23.71
CA LYS A 222 6.31 -8.84 -24.19
C LYS A 222 6.83 -9.39 -25.53
N ASN A 223 6.42 -8.78 -26.65
CA ASN A 223 7.12 -8.98 -27.90
C ASN A 223 8.55 -8.52 -27.64
N GLU A 224 9.47 -9.47 -27.51
CA GLU A 224 10.90 -9.20 -27.54
C GLU A 224 11.22 -8.69 -28.97
N GLU A 225 11.30 -7.35 -29.11
CA GLU A 225 11.94 -6.69 -30.26
C GLU A 225 13.46 -6.60 -30.05
#